data_5c4dfc21a8cb1cc0e436cb14ba2766d9
#
_entry.id   5c4dfc21a8cb1cc0e436cb14ba2766d9
#
_cell.length_a   1.000
_cell.length_b   1.000
_cell.length_c   1.000
_cell.angle_alpha   90.00
_cell.angle_beta   90.00
_cell.angle_gamma   90.00
#
_symmetry.space_group_name_H-M   'P 1'
#
loop_
_entity.id
_entity.type
_entity.pdbx_description
1 polymer ?
#
loop_
_entity_poly.entity_id
_entity_poly.type
_entity_poly.pdbx_seq_one_letter_code
_entity_poly.pdbx_strand_id
1 'polypeptide(L)'
;MKKLTLLIAAVAAISLCAQAQDMMSGVIEVGDFENATEFYNGSYFDMAPTNFYLPHTGVQMLYTPDLLEDLNGKQNVVIRGLKFKFYSESFEEISRIVKVYFQETDATEFAMNEDGVKQFFDFEGLVLEGDYGIDLLNYYGEDVKMYLTPMTTFAFTPGKSLLVTIVFDAQDNNNCTMGSDYAPFYTSGIRGRAMTYTDNTTSFVDYAQGSDFPNATASLGCGTNVELPVTIIEYTYTEGTEPSLWGDINMDGDVNISDVTTLIDYLLGLDVEHFDEVNADCNMDSSINISDVTTLIDYLIGVW
;
A
#
# COMPACT_ATOMS: atom_id res chain seq x y z
N MET A 1 -60.64 27.88 24.74
CA MET A 1 -59.99 28.05 23.47
C MET A 1 -58.49 28.03 23.74
N LYS A 2 -57.86 26.88 23.53
CA LYS A 2 -56.37 26.69 23.72
C LYS A 2 -55.71 26.98 22.40
N LYS A 3 -54.83 27.97 22.35
CA LYS A 3 -53.98 28.26 21.18
C LYS A 3 -52.86 27.23 21.13
N LEU A 4 -52.86 26.42 20.10
CA LEU A 4 -51.80 25.48 19.77
C LEU A 4 -50.69 26.26 19.05
N THR A 5 -49.58 26.46 19.73
CA THR A 5 -48.39 27.07 19.12
C THR A 5 -47.60 25.96 18.41
N LEU A 6 -47.64 25.99 17.09
CA LEU A 6 -46.86 25.06 16.25
C LEU A 6 -45.42 25.56 16.23
N LEU A 7 -44.54 24.83 16.90
CA LEU A 7 -43.10 25.04 16.84
C LEU A 7 -42.58 24.37 15.57
N ILE A 8 -42.32 25.14 14.54
CA ILE A 8 -41.63 24.65 13.33
C ILE A 8 -40.13 24.59 13.67
N ALA A 9 -39.66 23.40 13.97
CA ALA A 9 -38.22 23.14 14.00
C ALA A 9 -37.72 23.13 12.56
N ALA A 10 -37.08 24.20 12.14
CA ALA A 10 -36.27 24.20 10.92
C ALA A 10 -35.06 23.33 11.17
N VAL A 11 -35.12 22.09 10.69
CA VAL A 11 -33.90 21.25 10.53
C VAL A 11 -33.15 21.86 9.37
N ALA A 12 -32.13 22.64 9.67
CA ALA A 12 -31.14 23.02 8.70
C ALA A 12 -30.45 21.72 8.27
N ALA A 13 -30.86 21.20 7.13
CA ALA A 13 -30.07 20.20 6.42
C ALA A 13 -28.76 20.90 5.99
N ILE A 14 -27.75 20.77 6.80
CA ILE A 14 -26.36 21.04 6.38
C ILE A 14 -26.12 20.01 5.28
N SER A 15 -26.30 20.46 4.03
CA SER A 15 -25.82 19.77 2.87
C SER A 15 -24.29 19.85 2.97
N LEU A 16 -23.67 18.87 3.65
CA LEU A 16 -22.29 18.57 3.41
C LEU A 16 -22.22 18.16 1.94
N CYS A 17 -21.95 19.11 1.07
CA CYS A 17 -21.41 18.84 -0.23
C CYS A 17 -19.97 18.35 0.01
N ALA A 18 -19.83 17.10 0.42
CA ALA A 18 -18.55 16.42 0.27
C ALA A 18 -18.31 16.47 -1.25
N GLN A 19 -17.46 17.38 -1.68
CA GLN A 19 -16.90 17.29 -3.03
C GLN A 19 -16.32 15.88 -3.11
N ALA A 20 -16.84 15.08 -4.01
CA ALA A 20 -16.27 13.78 -4.30
C ALA A 20 -14.87 14.09 -4.82
N GLN A 21 -13.86 13.93 -3.95
CA GLN A 21 -12.47 14.04 -4.36
C GLN A 21 -12.27 13.03 -5.48
N ASP A 22 -11.75 13.48 -6.60
CA ASP A 22 -11.48 12.63 -7.74
C ASP A 22 -10.47 11.57 -7.34
N MET A 23 -10.83 10.30 -7.55
CA MET A 23 -9.93 9.19 -7.26
C MET A 23 -8.87 9.13 -8.36
N MET A 24 -7.63 9.25 -7.97
CA MET A 24 -6.46 9.20 -8.83
C MET A 24 -5.81 7.82 -8.79
N SER A 25 -4.98 7.53 -9.77
CA SER A 25 -4.22 6.27 -9.83
C SER A 25 -2.74 6.57 -9.88
N GLY A 26 -1.95 5.75 -9.21
CA GLY A 26 -0.50 5.82 -9.21
C GLY A 26 0.13 4.44 -9.25
N VAL A 27 1.43 4.43 -9.48
CA VAL A 27 2.27 3.23 -9.45
C VAL A 27 3.53 3.53 -8.64
N ILE A 28 4.00 2.53 -7.89
CA ILE A 28 5.32 2.52 -7.26
C ILE A 28 6.12 1.44 -7.94
N GLU A 29 7.35 1.75 -8.32
CA GLU A 29 8.29 0.80 -8.90
C GLU A 29 9.38 0.47 -7.90
N VAL A 30 9.46 -0.80 -7.53
CA VAL A 30 10.52 -1.32 -6.64
C VAL A 30 11.56 -2.05 -7.49
N GLY A 31 12.74 -1.47 -7.61
CA GLY A 31 13.75 -1.86 -8.59
C GLY A 31 13.43 -1.31 -9.98
N ASP A 32 14.28 -1.58 -10.98
CA ASP A 32 14.06 -1.17 -12.36
C ASP A 32 13.29 -2.26 -13.12
N PHE A 33 11.97 -2.11 -13.16
CA PHE A 33 11.08 -3.12 -13.75
C PHE A 33 11.28 -3.27 -15.26
N GLU A 34 11.47 -2.19 -15.98
CA GLU A 34 11.57 -2.22 -17.44
C GLU A 34 12.94 -2.73 -17.92
N ASN A 35 14.03 -2.30 -17.25
CA ASN A 35 15.40 -2.62 -17.67
C ASN A 35 16.08 -3.68 -16.80
N ALA A 36 15.33 -4.35 -15.91
CA ALA A 36 15.90 -5.40 -15.08
C ALA A 36 16.53 -6.49 -15.93
N THR A 37 17.82 -6.75 -15.70
CA THR A 37 18.61 -7.77 -16.40
C THR A 37 19.15 -8.82 -15.45
N GLU A 38 19.16 -8.53 -14.15
CA GLU A 38 19.64 -9.43 -13.13
C GLU A 38 18.49 -10.25 -12.57
N PHE A 39 18.62 -11.55 -12.61
CA PHE A 39 17.71 -12.48 -11.95
C PHE A 39 18.45 -13.23 -10.86
N TYR A 40 17.71 -13.62 -9.84
CA TYR A 40 18.29 -14.35 -8.74
C TYR A 40 18.78 -15.73 -9.19
N ASN A 41 20.07 -15.97 -9.06
CA ASN A 41 20.75 -17.22 -9.43
C ASN A 41 21.33 -17.93 -8.19
N GLY A 42 20.62 -17.85 -7.07
CA GLY A 42 21.03 -18.44 -5.80
C GLY A 42 20.48 -19.84 -5.57
N SER A 43 20.32 -20.19 -4.28
CA SER A 43 19.72 -21.45 -3.87
C SER A 43 18.27 -21.53 -4.29
N TYR A 44 17.78 -22.69 -4.68
CA TYR A 44 16.37 -22.97 -4.98
C TYR A 44 15.41 -22.63 -3.80
N PHE A 45 15.95 -22.39 -2.62
CA PHE A 45 15.19 -22.05 -1.42
C PHE A 45 14.98 -20.56 -1.20
N ASP A 46 15.71 -19.73 -1.94
CA ASP A 46 15.80 -18.29 -1.69
C ASP A 46 15.09 -17.46 -2.79
N MET A 47 13.96 -17.90 -3.31
CA MET A 47 13.26 -17.20 -4.40
C MET A 47 11.95 -16.58 -3.96
N ALA A 48 11.78 -15.31 -4.27
CA ALA A 48 10.54 -14.55 -4.14
C ALA A 48 10.14 -13.99 -5.53
N PRO A 49 8.86 -13.82 -5.81
CA PRO A 49 7.66 -14.00 -4.98
C PRO A 49 7.15 -15.43 -4.94
N THR A 50 7.74 -16.36 -5.67
CA THR A 50 7.32 -17.75 -5.71
C THR A 50 8.50 -18.69 -5.67
N ASN A 51 8.29 -19.85 -5.05
CA ASN A 51 9.24 -20.94 -5.05
C ASN A 51 8.45 -22.22 -5.33
N PHE A 52 8.71 -22.86 -6.46
CA PHE A 52 8.00 -24.09 -6.87
C PHE A 52 8.82 -25.36 -6.66
N TYR A 53 9.91 -25.28 -5.91
CA TYR A 53 10.78 -26.42 -5.71
C TYR A 53 10.10 -27.57 -4.96
N LEU A 54 9.24 -27.25 -3.99
CA LEU A 54 8.49 -28.25 -3.20
C LEU A 54 6.98 -27.98 -3.26
N PRO A 55 6.15 -28.99 -2.88
CA PRO A 55 4.67 -28.88 -2.93
C PRO A 55 4.09 -27.71 -2.15
N HIS A 56 4.67 -27.41 -1.00
CA HIS A 56 4.18 -26.40 -0.09
C HIS A 56 5.21 -25.29 0.02
N THR A 57 4.84 -24.10 -0.36
CA THR A 57 5.73 -22.93 -0.29
C THR A 57 5.02 -21.73 0.27
N GLY A 58 5.77 -20.90 0.98
CA GLY A 58 5.33 -19.61 1.48
C GLY A 58 6.39 -18.55 1.25
N VAL A 59 5.96 -17.37 0.87
CA VAL A 59 6.85 -16.22 0.70
C VAL A 59 6.25 -15.03 1.43
N GLN A 60 7.07 -14.35 2.21
CA GLN A 60 6.73 -13.05 2.76
C GLN A 60 7.65 -11.98 2.19
N MET A 61 7.07 -10.87 1.73
CA MET A 61 7.76 -9.71 1.19
C MET A 61 7.33 -8.47 1.97
N LEU A 62 8.29 -7.71 2.45
CA LEU A 62 8.08 -6.52 3.26
C LEU A 62 8.48 -5.27 2.47
N TYR A 63 7.50 -4.53 2.01
CA TYR A 63 7.69 -3.23 1.35
C TYR A 63 7.60 -2.14 2.41
N THR A 64 8.73 -1.57 2.76
CA THR A 64 8.88 -0.62 3.86
C THR A 64 8.56 0.82 3.44
N PRO A 65 8.33 1.76 4.39
CA PRO A 65 7.94 3.13 4.07
C PRO A 65 8.92 3.86 3.13
N ASP A 66 10.20 3.53 3.19
CA ASP A 66 11.22 4.06 2.27
C ASP A 66 11.03 3.60 0.82
N LEU A 67 10.40 2.44 0.61
CA LEU A 67 10.03 1.94 -0.73
C LEU A 67 8.64 2.43 -1.17
N LEU A 68 7.86 2.98 -0.26
CA LEU A 68 6.48 3.42 -0.45
C LEU A 68 6.33 4.93 -0.27
N GLU A 69 7.43 5.70 -0.37
CA GLU A 69 7.44 7.15 -0.12
C GLU A 69 6.50 7.94 -1.02
N ASP A 70 6.22 7.44 -2.23
CA ASP A 70 5.25 8.03 -3.14
C ASP A 70 3.81 8.07 -2.58
N LEU A 71 3.53 7.33 -1.51
CA LEU A 71 2.23 7.36 -0.83
C LEU A 71 2.12 8.47 0.22
N ASN A 72 3.24 9.11 0.58
CA ASN A 72 3.24 10.15 1.59
C ASN A 72 2.35 11.34 1.17
N GLY A 73 1.54 11.82 2.10
CA GLY A 73 0.57 12.89 1.85
C GLY A 73 -0.70 12.48 1.11
N LYS A 74 -0.78 11.27 0.55
CA LYS A 74 -1.99 10.75 -0.10
C LYS A 74 -3.00 10.24 0.91
N GLN A 75 -4.28 10.39 0.60
CA GLN A 75 -5.39 9.92 1.43
C GLN A 75 -6.18 8.82 0.71
N ASN A 76 -6.93 8.03 1.48
CA ASN A 76 -7.79 6.97 0.95
C ASN A 76 -7.04 6.03 -0.02
N VAL A 77 -5.78 5.73 0.32
CA VAL A 77 -4.94 4.86 -0.51
C VAL A 77 -5.51 3.45 -0.52
N VAL A 78 -5.66 2.89 -1.69
CA VAL A 78 -6.10 1.50 -1.92
C VAL A 78 -5.10 0.82 -2.83
N ILE A 79 -4.47 -0.25 -2.35
CA ILE A 79 -3.62 -1.10 -3.19
C ILE A 79 -4.51 -1.89 -4.14
N ARG A 80 -4.25 -1.75 -5.44
CA ARG A 80 -5.02 -2.37 -6.53
C ARG A 80 -4.40 -3.64 -7.05
N GLY A 81 -3.09 -3.77 -6.95
CA GLY A 81 -2.39 -4.95 -7.41
C GLY A 81 -0.89 -4.83 -7.32
N LEU A 82 -0.24 -5.97 -7.44
CA LEU A 82 1.20 -6.08 -7.59
C LEU A 82 1.52 -6.81 -8.89
N LYS A 83 2.56 -6.36 -9.59
CA LYS A 83 3.08 -7.01 -10.78
C LYS A 83 4.53 -7.39 -10.57
N PHE A 84 4.87 -8.61 -10.95
CA PHE A 84 6.24 -9.14 -10.92
C PHE A 84 6.67 -9.54 -12.31
N LYS A 85 7.95 -9.35 -12.64
CA LYS A 85 8.52 -9.73 -13.93
C LYS A 85 9.32 -11.02 -13.81
N PHE A 86 9.03 -11.96 -14.69
CA PHE A 86 9.74 -13.24 -14.77
C PHE A 86 10.76 -13.22 -15.90
N TYR A 87 11.85 -13.95 -15.68
CA TYR A 87 12.69 -14.42 -16.76
C TYR A 87 12.25 -15.85 -17.10
N SER A 88 11.61 -16.05 -18.25
CA SER A 88 11.17 -17.38 -18.63
C SER A 88 11.38 -17.65 -20.11
N GLU A 89 12.07 -18.77 -20.39
CA GLU A 89 12.05 -19.41 -21.72
C GLU A 89 11.13 -20.63 -21.77
N SER A 90 10.62 -21.11 -20.62
CA SER A 90 9.70 -22.26 -20.59
C SER A 90 8.88 -22.28 -19.31
N PHE A 91 7.59 -22.03 -19.42
CA PHE A 91 6.60 -22.32 -18.38
C PHE A 91 5.84 -23.58 -18.78
N GLU A 92 5.92 -24.63 -17.97
CA GLU A 92 4.89 -25.65 -17.98
C GLU A 92 3.71 -25.16 -17.15
N GLU A 93 2.48 -25.49 -17.55
CA GLU A 93 1.27 -25.17 -16.78
C GLU A 93 1.34 -25.86 -15.42
N ILE A 94 1.70 -25.12 -14.38
CA ILE A 94 1.70 -25.62 -13.01
C ILE A 94 0.37 -25.22 -12.39
N SER A 95 -0.50 -26.20 -12.17
CA SER A 95 -1.73 -25.98 -11.41
C SER A 95 -1.43 -25.99 -9.92
N ARG A 96 -1.47 -24.81 -9.29
CA ARG A 96 -1.31 -24.63 -7.84
C ARG A 96 -2.32 -23.63 -7.32
N ILE A 97 -2.94 -23.94 -6.19
CA ILE A 97 -3.73 -22.95 -5.48
C ILE A 97 -2.79 -21.95 -4.84
N VAL A 98 -3.06 -20.69 -5.12
CA VAL A 98 -2.37 -19.55 -4.55
C VAL A 98 -3.30 -18.82 -3.60
N LYS A 99 -2.80 -18.49 -2.41
CA LYS A 99 -3.46 -17.60 -1.47
C LYS A 99 -2.55 -16.41 -1.21
N VAL A 100 -3.08 -15.21 -1.35
CA VAL A 100 -2.34 -13.97 -1.13
C VAL A 100 -2.99 -13.18 0.00
N TYR A 101 -2.15 -12.73 0.91
CA TYR A 101 -2.53 -11.94 2.07
C TYR A 101 -1.80 -10.62 2.02
N PHE A 102 -2.53 -9.52 2.21
CA PHE A 102 -1.97 -8.19 2.38
C PHE A 102 -2.22 -7.72 3.80
N GLN A 103 -1.21 -7.13 4.41
CA GLN A 103 -1.27 -6.68 5.79
C GLN A 103 -0.41 -5.42 5.97
N GLU A 104 -0.88 -4.51 6.81
CA GLU A 104 -0.07 -3.38 7.28
C GLU A 104 0.73 -3.79 8.51
N THR A 105 1.95 -3.26 8.62
CA THR A 105 2.77 -3.39 9.82
C THR A 105 3.62 -2.15 10.04
N ASP A 106 3.96 -1.89 11.30
CA ASP A 106 4.96 -0.86 11.67
C ASP A 106 6.39 -1.37 11.56
N ALA A 107 6.58 -2.68 11.36
CA ALA A 107 7.88 -3.28 11.25
C ALA A 107 8.57 -2.88 9.94
N THR A 108 9.84 -2.54 10.03
CA THR A 108 10.69 -2.23 8.87
C THR A 108 11.69 -3.34 8.54
N GLU A 109 11.69 -4.41 9.32
CA GLU A 109 12.51 -5.61 9.13
C GLU A 109 11.82 -6.83 9.75
N PHE A 110 12.21 -8.02 9.33
CA PHE A 110 11.79 -9.26 9.98
C PHE A 110 12.41 -9.38 11.37
N ALA A 111 11.59 -9.63 12.38
CA ALA A 111 12.05 -9.81 13.74
C ALA A 111 13.05 -10.98 13.85
N MET A 112 13.95 -10.92 14.81
CA MET A 112 14.85 -12.02 15.15
C MET A 112 14.44 -12.63 16.50
N ASN A 113 14.51 -13.94 16.60
CA ASN A 113 14.37 -14.62 17.88
C ASN A 113 15.63 -14.48 18.76
N GLU A 114 15.61 -15.09 19.95
CA GLU A 114 16.73 -15.05 20.91
C GLU A 114 18.03 -15.67 20.34
N ASP A 115 17.91 -16.56 19.36
CA ASP A 115 19.05 -17.20 18.69
C ASP A 115 19.56 -16.39 17.47
N GLY A 116 18.98 -15.21 17.20
CA GLY A 116 19.33 -14.36 16.06
C GLY A 116 18.80 -14.86 14.72
N VAL A 117 17.78 -15.70 14.72
CA VAL A 117 17.12 -16.21 13.51
C VAL A 117 15.90 -15.38 13.19
N LYS A 118 15.81 -14.92 11.92
CA LYS A 118 14.65 -14.18 11.43
C LYS A 118 13.39 -15.03 11.49
N GLN A 119 12.30 -14.38 11.87
CA GLN A 119 10.98 -15.00 12.03
C GLN A 119 10.01 -14.46 10.96
N PHE A 120 9.15 -15.33 10.44
CA PHE A 120 8.00 -14.91 9.65
C PHE A 120 7.01 -14.12 10.50
N PHE A 121 6.30 -13.21 9.90
CA PHE A 121 5.16 -12.57 10.54
C PHE A 121 3.95 -13.50 10.55
N ASP A 122 3.14 -13.40 11.59
CA ASP A 122 1.76 -13.88 11.53
C ASP A 122 1.06 -13.14 10.39
N PHE A 123 0.16 -13.81 9.68
CA PHE A 123 -0.51 -13.21 8.54
C PHE A 123 -2.02 -13.50 8.55
N GLU A 124 -2.75 -12.50 8.13
CA GLU A 124 -4.20 -12.50 7.97
C GLU A 124 -4.60 -11.60 6.79
N GLY A 125 -5.88 -11.45 6.51
CA GLY A 125 -6.32 -10.56 5.44
C GLY A 125 -6.14 -11.17 4.05
N LEU A 126 -6.75 -12.36 3.82
CA LEU A 126 -6.79 -12.98 2.50
C LEU A 126 -7.41 -12.04 1.47
N VAL A 127 -6.66 -11.67 0.44
CA VAL A 127 -7.10 -10.75 -0.61
C VAL A 127 -7.32 -11.44 -1.96
N LEU A 128 -6.70 -12.59 -2.17
CA LEU A 128 -6.80 -13.35 -3.43
C LEU A 128 -6.63 -14.84 -3.15
N GLU A 129 -7.48 -15.65 -3.79
CA GLU A 129 -7.31 -17.10 -3.90
C GLU A 129 -7.63 -17.50 -5.34
N GLY A 130 -6.77 -18.29 -5.98
CA GLY A 130 -6.94 -18.71 -7.36
C GLY A 130 -5.91 -19.74 -7.81
N ASP A 131 -6.02 -20.18 -9.06
CA ASP A 131 -5.04 -21.04 -9.70
C ASP A 131 -3.91 -20.21 -10.30
N TYR A 132 -2.67 -20.55 -9.96
CA TYR A 132 -1.49 -19.79 -10.39
C TYR A 132 -1.36 -19.70 -11.91
N GLY A 133 -1.50 -20.82 -12.61
CA GLY A 133 -1.29 -20.88 -14.06
C GLY A 133 -2.40 -20.20 -14.86
N ILE A 134 -3.63 -20.21 -14.34
CA ILE A 134 -4.82 -19.72 -15.03
C ILE A 134 -5.12 -18.27 -14.68
N ASP A 135 -5.08 -17.95 -13.36
CA ASP A 135 -5.63 -16.68 -12.87
C ASP A 135 -4.55 -15.59 -12.72
N LEU A 136 -3.29 -15.95 -12.55
CA LEU A 136 -2.25 -15.01 -12.15
C LEU A 136 -1.20 -14.74 -13.23
N LEU A 137 -0.95 -15.68 -14.14
CA LEU A 137 0.04 -15.49 -15.18
C LEU A 137 -0.56 -14.83 -16.41
N ASN A 138 0.12 -13.80 -16.87
CA ASN A 138 -0.24 -13.12 -18.09
C ASN A 138 0.93 -13.19 -19.10
N TYR A 139 0.69 -13.84 -20.21
CA TYR A 139 1.68 -14.04 -21.26
C TYR A 139 1.51 -12.95 -22.33
N TYR A 140 2.38 -11.94 -22.30
CA TYR A 140 2.45 -10.94 -23.35
C TYR A 140 3.82 -11.00 -24.04
N GLY A 141 3.88 -11.72 -25.17
CA GLY A 141 5.11 -11.82 -25.94
C GLY A 141 6.23 -12.56 -25.19
N GLU A 142 7.44 -11.99 -25.18
CA GLU A 142 8.61 -12.55 -24.50
C GLU A 142 8.61 -12.26 -22.98
N ASP A 143 7.74 -11.35 -22.52
CA ASP A 143 7.64 -10.95 -21.10
C ASP A 143 6.52 -11.71 -20.40
N VAL A 144 6.87 -12.56 -19.46
CA VAL A 144 5.90 -13.18 -18.56
C VAL A 144 5.80 -12.33 -17.29
N LYS A 145 4.57 -11.95 -16.94
CA LYS A 145 4.29 -11.14 -15.75
C LYS A 145 3.30 -11.86 -14.87
N MET A 146 3.54 -11.84 -13.57
CA MET A 146 2.59 -12.30 -12.57
C MET A 146 1.82 -11.09 -12.03
N TYR A 147 0.51 -11.20 -12.02
CA TYR A 147 -0.39 -10.16 -11.50
C TYR A 147 -1.10 -10.68 -10.24
N LEU A 148 -0.95 -9.95 -9.17
CA LEU A 148 -1.74 -10.15 -7.95
C LEU A 148 -2.77 -9.03 -7.87
N THR A 149 -3.98 -9.30 -8.34
CA THR A 149 -5.09 -8.35 -8.24
C THR A 149 -6.00 -8.76 -7.10
N PRO A 150 -6.07 -8.01 -6.00
CA PRO A 150 -6.93 -8.33 -4.88
C PRO A 150 -8.40 -8.44 -5.30
N MET A 151 -9.07 -9.50 -4.85
CA MET A 151 -10.52 -9.68 -5.02
C MET A 151 -11.32 -8.84 -4.02
N THR A 152 -10.65 -8.39 -2.94
CA THR A 152 -11.21 -7.52 -1.91
C THR A 152 -10.42 -6.22 -1.86
N THR A 153 -11.09 -5.12 -1.56
CA THR A 153 -10.43 -3.83 -1.39
C THR A 153 -9.45 -3.87 -0.22
N PHE A 154 -8.20 -3.50 -0.46
CA PHE A 154 -7.19 -3.35 0.58
C PHE A 154 -6.84 -1.87 0.74
N ALA A 155 -7.44 -1.24 1.76
CA ALA A 155 -7.08 0.11 2.17
C ALA A 155 -5.69 0.10 2.83
N PHE A 156 -4.86 1.10 2.52
CA PHE A 156 -3.50 1.17 3.02
C PHE A 156 -3.21 2.53 3.65
N THR A 157 -2.54 2.50 4.79
CA THR A 157 -2.15 3.69 5.54
C THR A 157 -0.73 4.12 5.17
N PRO A 158 -0.52 5.27 4.50
CA PRO A 158 0.80 5.80 4.22
C PRO A 158 1.67 5.89 5.48
N GLY A 159 2.96 5.60 5.33
CA GLY A 159 3.91 5.55 6.45
C GLY A 159 4.01 4.18 7.14
N LYS A 160 3.13 3.23 6.84
CA LYS A 160 3.24 1.83 7.24
C LYS A 160 4.06 1.04 6.21
N SER A 161 4.47 -0.17 6.59
CA SER A 161 4.97 -1.18 5.67
C SER A 161 3.84 -2.05 5.14
N LEU A 162 3.92 -2.43 3.87
CA LEU A 162 3.05 -3.43 3.26
C LEU A 162 3.73 -4.80 3.36
N LEU A 163 3.13 -5.71 4.12
CA LEU A 163 3.52 -7.11 4.15
C LEU A 163 2.65 -7.89 3.17
N VAL A 164 3.30 -8.55 2.22
CA VAL A 164 2.66 -9.43 1.25
C VAL A 164 3.07 -10.86 1.56
N THR A 165 2.10 -11.71 1.88
CA THR A 165 2.31 -13.14 2.08
C THR A 165 1.67 -13.91 0.94
N ILE A 166 2.44 -14.78 0.29
CA ILE A 166 1.97 -15.64 -0.79
C ILE A 166 2.19 -17.09 -0.37
N VAL A 167 1.13 -17.87 -0.42
CA VAL A 167 1.14 -19.30 -0.11
C VAL A 167 0.77 -20.08 -1.36
N PHE A 168 1.58 -21.08 -1.68
CA PHE A 168 1.33 -22.02 -2.76
C PHE A 168 1.22 -23.42 -2.19
N ASP A 169 0.08 -24.05 -2.41
CA ASP A 169 -0.14 -25.43 -2.04
C ASP A 169 -0.45 -26.25 -3.30
N ALA A 170 0.28 -27.31 -3.52
CA ALA A 170 -0.03 -28.26 -4.59
C ALA A 170 -1.36 -28.98 -4.26
N GLN A 171 -2.23 -29.11 -5.27
CA GLN A 171 -3.49 -29.84 -5.12
C GLN A 171 -3.26 -31.34 -4.93
N ASP A 172 -2.19 -31.87 -5.50
CA ASP A 172 -1.78 -33.27 -5.40
C ASP A 172 -0.27 -33.36 -5.20
N ASN A 173 0.17 -34.19 -4.27
CA ASN A 173 1.60 -34.46 -4.01
C ASN A 173 2.38 -34.97 -5.24
N ASN A 174 1.69 -35.26 -6.36
CA ASN A 174 2.28 -35.82 -7.56
C ASN A 174 2.65 -34.79 -8.64
N ASN A 175 2.24 -33.52 -8.50
CA ASN A 175 2.49 -32.47 -9.51
C ASN A 175 3.69 -31.58 -9.18
N CYS A 176 4.55 -31.99 -8.29
CA CYS A 176 5.84 -31.35 -8.09
C CYS A 176 6.88 -32.03 -8.96
N THR A 177 7.08 -31.52 -10.14
CA THR A 177 8.29 -31.85 -10.90
C THR A 177 9.46 -31.13 -10.23
N MET A 178 10.16 -31.89 -9.40
CA MET A 178 11.44 -31.41 -8.86
C MET A 178 12.38 -31.18 -10.04
N GLY A 179 12.70 -29.95 -10.32
CA GLY A 179 13.98 -29.65 -10.95
C GLY A 179 14.04 -28.91 -12.27
N SER A 180 12.95 -28.65 -12.98
CA SER A 180 13.02 -27.87 -14.22
C SER A 180 12.16 -26.60 -14.27
N ASP A 181 11.25 -26.44 -13.33
CA ASP A 181 10.14 -25.48 -13.46
C ASP A 181 10.26 -24.27 -12.51
N TYR A 182 11.50 -23.87 -12.19
CA TYR A 182 11.64 -22.63 -11.48
C TYR A 182 11.74 -21.49 -12.50
N ALA A 183 10.84 -20.55 -12.34
CA ALA A 183 10.89 -19.31 -13.09
C ALA A 183 11.65 -18.29 -12.25
N PRO A 184 12.88 -17.95 -12.63
CA PRO A 184 13.60 -16.91 -11.94
C PRO A 184 12.90 -15.57 -12.14
N PHE A 185 12.76 -14.83 -11.04
CA PHE A 185 12.29 -13.47 -11.08
C PHE A 185 13.45 -12.51 -11.22
N TYR A 186 13.20 -11.40 -11.91
CA TYR A 186 14.15 -10.31 -11.88
C TYR A 186 14.21 -9.70 -10.50
N THR A 187 15.42 -9.48 -10.00
CA THR A 187 15.66 -8.98 -8.65
C THR A 187 15.82 -7.47 -8.63
N SER A 188 15.33 -6.85 -7.56
CA SER A 188 15.52 -5.42 -7.28
C SER A 188 16.89 -5.11 -6.66
N GLY A 189 17.66 -6.14 -6.23
CA GLY A 189 18.88 -5.97 -5.45
C GLY A 189 18.66 -5.66 -3.96
N ILE A 190 17.40 -5.50 -3.52
CA ILE A 190 17.05 -5.16 -2.13
C ILE A 190 16.97 -6.44 -1.31
N ARG A 191 17.99 -6.67 -0.46
CA ARG A 191 18.10 -7.89 0.35
C ARG A 191 17.48 -7.77 1.74
N GLY A 192 17.09 -8.94 2.26
CA GLY A 192 16.63 -9.06 3.64
C GLY A 192 15.20 -8.54 3.89
N ARG A 193 14.50 -8.18 2.81
CA ARG A 193 13.09 -7.74 2.82
C ARG A 193 12.14 -8.82 2.33
N ALA A 194 12.63 -10.01 2.03
CA ALA A 194 11.81 -11.17 1.74
C ALA A 194 12.32 -12.38 2.51
N MET A 195 11.41 -13.30 2.80
CA MET A 195 11.66 -14.60 3.40
C MET A 195 10.85 -15.66 2.67
N THR A 196 11.43 -16.85 2.54
CA THR A 196 10.80 -17.98 1.85
C THR A 196 10.76 -19.21 2.73
N TYR A 197 9.74 -20.01 2.53
CA TYR A 197 9.53 -21.33 3.14
C TYR A 197 9.20 -22.33 2.05
N THR A 198 9.70 -23.55 2.17
CA THR A 198 9.33 -24.64 1.29
C THR A 198 9.44 -25.98 2.01
N ASP A 199 8.45 -26.85 1.87
CA ASP A 199 8.35 -28.15 2.52
C ASP A 199 7.63 -29.18 1.64
N ASN A 200 7.89 -30.47 1.87
CA ASN A 200 7.27 -31.57 1.14
C ASN A 200 5.89 -31.96 1.69
N THR A 201 5.62 -31.66 2.95
CA THR A 201 4.49 -32.25 3.69
C THR A 201 3.66 -31.27 4.47
N THR A 202 4.26 -30.15 4.88
CA THR A 202 3.63 -29.17 5.77
C THR A 202 3.37 -27.88 5.01
N SER A 203 2.11 -27.45 4.97
CA SER A 203 1.75 -26.17 4.36
C SER A 203 2.35 -25.01 5.16
N PHE A 204 2.59 -23.89 4.48
CA PHE A 204 3.09 -22.68 5.17
C PHE A 204 2.07 -22.15 6.18
N VAL A 205 0.77 -22.32 5.92
CA VAL A 205 -0.29 -21.90 6.84
C VAL A 205 -0.21 -22.72 8.14
N ASP A 206 -0.09 -24.05 8.03
CA ASP A 206 0.03 -24.91 9.21
C ASP A 206 1.33 -24.63 9.97
N TYR A 207 2.41 -24.37 9.24
CA TYR A 207 3.69 -23.99 9.80
C TYR A 207 3.60 -22.67 10.57
N ALA A 208 3.01 -21.63 9.98
CA ALA A 208 2.91 -20.30 10.54
C ALA A 208 1.93 -20.22 11.72
N GLN A 209 0.90 -21.07 11.77
CA GLN A 209 -0.08 -21.13 12.85
C GLN A 209 0.33 -22.08 13.98
N GLY A 210 1.42 -22.82 13.81
CA GLY A 210 1.96 -23.69 14.85
C GLY A 210 2.52 -22.88 16.03
N SER A 211 2.26 -23.36 17.26
CA SER A 211 2.68 -22.70 18.50
C SER A 211 4.21 -22.59 18.70
N ASP A 212 4.98 -23.29 17.88
CA ASP A 212 6.41 -23.21 17.80
C ASP A 212 6.79 -22.87 16.35
N PHE A 213 6.84 -21.60 16.01
CA PHE A 213 7.51 -21.16 14.78
C PHE A 213 8.90 -21.83 14.77
N PRO A 214 9.11 -22.93 14.05
CA PRO A 214 10.39 -23.58 14.08
C PRO A 214 11.41 -22.58 13.55
N ASN A 215 12.57 -22.53 14.18
CA ASN A 215 13.69 -21.74 13.71
C ASN A 215 13.82 -21.92 12.21
N ALA A 216 13.85 -20.83 11.46
CA ALA A 216 14.04 -20.84 9.99
C ALA A 216 15.30 -21.59 9.52
N THR A 217 16.06 -22.17 10.44
CA THR A 217 17.20 -23.04 10.21
C THR A 217 16.88 -24.54 10.19
N ALA A 218 15.65 -24.93 10.49
CA ALA A 218 15.32 -26.35 10.53
C ALA A 218 15.09 -26.90 9.12
N SER A 219 16.12 -27.43 8.59
CA SER A 219 16.28 -28.59 7.67
C SER A 219 15.54 -28.64 6.33
N LEU A 220 14.61 -27.76 5.97
CA LEU A 220 13.91 -27.80 4.68
C LEU A 220 13.66 -26.36 4.20
N GLY A 221 14.66 -25.73 3.61
CA GLY A 221 14.50 -24.60 2.71
C GLY A 221 13.82 -23.32 3.19
N CYS A 222 14.34 -22.69 4.26
CA CYS A 222 13.95 -21.32 4.58
C CYS A 222 15.04 -20.33 4.15
N GLY A 223 14.70 -19.43 3.22
CA GLY A 223 15.54 -18.28 2.86
C GLY A 223 15.24 -17.10 3.78
N THR A 224 16.26 -16.58 4.47
CA THR A 224 16.10 -15.48 5.43
C THR A 224 16.70 -14.16 4.97
N ASN A 225 17.37 -14.15 3.82
CA ASN A 225 18.00 -12.98 3.23
C ASN A 225 17.70 -12.86 1.74
N VAL A 226 16.44 -13.13 1.39
CA VAL A 226 15.98 -13.14 0.00
C VAL A 226 15.86 -11.70 -0.51
N GLU A 227 16.17 -11.52 -1.79
CA GLU A 227 15.98 -10.24 -2.46
C GLU A 227 14.50 -10.05 -2.83
N LEU A 228 14.01 -8.80 -2.71
CA LEU A 228 12.72 -8.47 -3.29
C LEU A 228 12.79 -8.62 -4.82
N PRO A 229 11.76 -9.16 -5.45
CA PRO A 229 11.64 -9.11 -6.90
C PRO A 229 11.44 -7.68 -7.36
N VAL A 230 11.77 -7.39 -8.62
CA VAL A 230 11.29 -6.13 -9.21
C VAL A 230 9.76 -6.15 -9.23
N THR A 231 9.17 -5.08 -8.73
CA THR A 231 7.73 -5.03 -8.44
C THR A 231 7.15 -3.71 -8.89
N ILE A 232 5.99 -3.75 -9.54
CA ILE A 232 5.11 -2.59 -9.67
C ILE A 232 3.96 -2.76 -8.68
N ILE A 233 3.73 -1.76 -7.84
CA ILE A 233 2.58 -1.66 -6.93
C ILE A 233 1.61 -0.65 -7.52
N GLU A 234 0.42 -1.10 -7.91
CA GLU A 234 -0.65 -0.24 -8.42
C GLU A 234 -1.56 0.20 -7.28
N TYR A 235 -1.88 1.47 -7.21
CA TYR A 235 -2.75 2.02 -6.18
C TYR A 235 -3.68 3.10 -6.71
N THR A 236 -4.75 3.35 -5.97
CA THR A 236 -5.60 4.53 -6.14
C THR A 236 -5.60 5.33 -4.85
N TYR A 237 -5.83 6.63 -4.96
CA TYR A 237 -5.78 7.55 -3.84
C TYR A 237 -6.62 8.79 -4.12
N THR A 238 -6.86 9.56 -3.09
CA THR A 238 -7.28 10.95 -3.24
C THR A 238 -6.13 11.84 -2.79
N GLU A 239 -5.97 13.00 -3.43
CA GLU A 239 -5.03 13.97 -2.89
C GLU A 239 -5.49 14.30 -1.47
N GLY A 240 -4.53 14.30 -0.55
CA GLY A 240 -4.76 14.88 0.76
C GLY A 240 -5.06 16.35 0.51
N THR A 241 -6.24 16.79 0.93
CA THR A 241 -6.28 18.21 1.27
C THR A 241 -5.28 18.33 2.40
N GLU A 242 -4.18 19.04 2.17
CA GLU A 242 -3.34 19.48 3.28
C GLU A 242 -4.29 19.96 4.37
N PRO A 243 -4.08 19.59 5.64
CA PRO A 243 -4.95 20.07 6.70
C PRO A 243 -5.03 21.58 6.51
N SER A 244 -6.22 22.04 6.14
CA SER A 244 -6.46 23.45 5.88
C SER A 244 -5.95 24.19 7.12
N LEU A 245 -4.78 24.80 6.96
CA LEU A 245 -4.16 25.54 8.05
C LEU A 245 -4.98 26.80 8.21
N TRP A 246 -5.76 26.86 9.29
CA TRP A 246 -6.64 28.00 9.54
C TRP A 246 -5.88 29.33 9.32
N GLY A 247 -6.39 30.15 8.43
CA GLY A 247 -5.73 31.43 8.09
C GLY A 247 -4.67 31.35 6.98
N ASP A 248 -4.29 30.17 6.49
CA ASP A 248 -3.49 29.99 5.27
C ASP A 248 -4.41 30.11 4.06
N ILE A 249 -4.65 31.34 3.64
CA ILE A 249 -5.64 31.68 2.62
C ILE A 249 -5.06 31.52 1.22
N ASN A 250 -3.76 31.77 1.07
CA ASN A 250 -3.05 31.64 -0.21
C ASN A 250 -2.51 30.23 -0.47
N MET A 251 -2.69 29.29 0.50
CA MET A 251 -2.24 27.90 0.43
C MET A 251 -0.72 27.74 0.22
N ASP A 252 0.08 28.63 0.85
CA ASP A 252 1.55 28.54 0.78
C ASP A 252 2.18 27.74 1.92
N GLY A 253 1.36 27.25 2.86
CA GLY A 253 1.77 26.45 4.03
C GLY A 253 2.14 27.28 5.26
N ASP A 254 2.10 28.61 5.20
CA ASP A 254 2.42 29.51 6.30
C ASP A 254 1.28 30.50 6.54
N VAL A 255 0.86 30.70 7.79
CA VAL A 255 -0.10 31.75 8.14
C VAL A 255 0.66 33.05 8.46
N ASN A 256 0.60 34.00 7.58
CA ASN A 256 1.37 35.23 7.67
C ASN A 256 0.67 36.43 7.01
N ILE A 257 1.41 37.55 6.81
CA ILE A 257 0.83 38.75 6.24
C ILE A 257 0.41 38.62 4.76
N SER A 258 0.94 37.61 4.05
CA SER A 258 0.55 37.36 2.66
C SER A 258 -0.92 36.91 2.60
N ASP A 259 -1.40 36.13 3.58
CA ASP A 259 -2.79 35.69 3.67
C ASP A 259 -3.72 36.85 3.89
N VAL A 260 -3.32 37.79 4.75
CA VAL A 260 -4.09 39.03 4.97
C VAL A 260 -4.22 39.82 3.67
N THR A 261 -3.14 39.93 2.91
CA THR A 261 -3.20 40.64 1.61
C THR A 261 -4.02 39.92 0.58
N THR A 262 -3.93 38.57 0.51
CA THR A 262 -4.74 37.70 -0.35
C THR A 262 -6.23 37.86 -0.05
N LEU A 263 -6.61 37.87 1.25
CA LEU A 263 -7.98 38.07 1.67
C LEU A 263 -8.52 39.47 1.31
N ILE A 264 -7.68 40.51 1.48
CA ILE A 264 -8.04 41.88 1.09
C ILE A 264 -8.23 41.96 -0.42
N ASP A 265 -7.34 41.39 -1.21
CA ASP A 265 -7.43 41.41 -2.68
C ASP A 265 -8.71 40.73 -3.17
N TYR A 266 -9.05 39.58 -2.57
CA TYR A 266 -10.32 38.87 -2.83
C TYR A 266 -11.51 39.77 -2.51
N LEU A 267 -11.54 40.40 -1.34
CA LEU A 267 -12.65 41.28 -0.94
C LEU A 267 -12.78 42.55 -1.82
N LEU A 268 -11.69 42.97 -2.44
CA LEU A 268 -11.68 44.04 -3.43
C LEU A 268 -12.11 43.60 -4.83
N GLY A 269 -12.34 42.27 -5.02
CA GLY A 269 -12.72 41.69 -6.30
C GLY A 269 -11.56 41.62 -7.31
N LEU A 270 -10.33 41.59 -6.80
CA LEU A 270 -9.14 41.32 -7.61
C LEU A 270 -9.03 39.82 -7.90
N ASP A 271 -8.35 39.52 -9.00
CA ASP A 271 -8.09 38.09 -9.36
C ASP A 271 -6.97 37.56 -8.46
N VAL A 272 -7.28 36.53 -7.66
CA VAL A 272 -6.34 35.82 -6.77
C VAL A 272 -6.11 34.41 -7.32
N GLU A 273 -4.87 34.05 -7.56
CA GLU A 273 -4.49 32.80 -8.21
C GLU A 273 -4.78 31.57 -7.32
N HIS A 274 -4.58 31.72 -6.00
CA HIS A 274 -4.85 30.69 -4.99
C HIS A 274 -5.67 31.32 -3.86
N PHE A 275 -6.81 30.74 -3.53
CA PHE A 275 -7.69 31.22 -2.47
C PHE A 275 -8.51 30.10 -1.85
N ASP A 276 -8.33 29.86 -0.56
CA ASP A 276 -9.12 28.89 0.22
C ASP A 276 -10.23 29.62 0.97
N GLU A 277 -11.48 29.42 0.55
CA GLU A 277 -12.66 30.03 1.18
C GLU A 277 -12.90 29.55 2.61
N VAL A 278 -12.48 28.31 2.94
CA VAL A 278 -12.65 27.76 4.29
C VAL A 278 -11.68 28.42 5.26
N ASN A 279 -10.44 28.61 4.84
CA ASN A 279 -9.40 29.27 5.63
C ASN A 279 -9.63 30.77 5.73
N ALA A 280 -10.35 31.36 4.76
CA ALA A 280 -10.65 32.77 4.71
C ALA A 280 -11.77 33.21 5.68
N ASP A 281 -12.67 32.29 6.09
CA ASP A 281 -13.65 32.54 7.16
C ASP A 281 -12.97 32.41 8.54
N CYS A 282 -12.11 33.36 8.84
CA CYS A 282 -11.28 33.33 10.03
C CYS A 282 -12.05 33.45 11.34
N ASN A 283 -13.25 34.03 11.34
CA ASN A 283 -14.11 34.17 12.51
C ASN A 283 -15.18 33.09 12.60
N MET A 284 -15.26 32.18 11.61
CA MET A 284 -16.19 31.06 11.51
C MET A 284 -17.66 31.48 11.56
N ASP A 285 -17.99 32.65 10.98
CA ASP A 285 -19.38 33.15 10.93
C ASP A 285 -20.10 32.79 9.60
N SER A 286 -19.46 32.02 8.76
CA SER A 286 -19.90 31.57 7.42
C SER A 286 -20.01 32.71 6.39
N SER A 287 -19.27 33.79 6.60
CA SER A 287 -19.29 34.95 5.69
C SER A 287 -17.89 35.54 5.56
N ILE A 288 -17.31 35.47 4.38
CA ILE A 288 -15.99 36.07 4.12
C ILE A 288 -16.15 37.58 3.95
N ASN A 289 -15.61 38.36 4.89
CA ASN A 289 -15.71 39.82 4.93
C ASN A 289 -14.56 40.49 5.72
N ILE A 290 -14.65 41.80 5.96
CA ILE A 290 -13.60 42.53 6.66
C ILE A 290 -13.36 42.08 8.11
N SER A 291 -14.33 41.41 8.73
CA SER A 291 -14.16 40.88 10.08
C SER A 291 -13.13 39.74 10.12
N ASP A 292 -13.03 38.96 9.03
CA ASP A 292 -12.04 37.90 8.91
C ASP A 292 -10.62 38.45 8.79
N VAL A 293 -10.48 39.55 8.03
CA VAL A 293 -9.21 40.27 7.95
C VAL A 293 -8.76 40.70 9.33
N THR A 294 -9.67 41.29 10.13
CA THR A 294 -9.32 41.72 11.50
C THR A 294 -9.00 40.57 12.41
N THR A 295 -9.74 39.47 12.32
CA THR A 295 -9.50 38.24 13.08
C THR A 295 -8.12 37.65 12.76
N LEU A 296 -7.77 37.54 11.48
CA LEU A 296 -6.46 37.07 11.06
C LEU A 296 -5.31 37.98 11.52
N ILE A 297 -5.50 39.30 11.44
CA ILE A 297 -4.53 40.26 11.95
C ILE A 297 -4.33 40.10 13.46
N ASP A 298 -5.41 40.00 14.23
CA ASP A 298 -5.37 39.86 15.69
C ASP A 298 -4.62 38.57 16.09
N TYR A 299 -4.81 37.49 15.33
CA TYR A 299 -4.05 36.25 15.49
C TYR A 299 -2.55 36.46 15.24
N LEU A 300 -2.19 37.11 14.12
CA LEU A 300 -0.79 37.30 13.75
C LEU A 300 -0.02 38.24 14.72
N ILE A 301 -0.70 39.15 15.37
CA ILE A 301 -0.08 40.04 16.38
C ILE A 301 -0.20 39.52 17.81
N GLY A 302 -0.81 38.31 18.01
CA GLY A 302 -0.90 37.64 19.29
C GLY A 302 -1.87 38.27 20.27
N VAL A 303 -2.97 38.88 19.80
CA VAL A 303 -4.03 39.51 20.58
C VAL A 303 -5.21 38.55 20.83
N TRP A 304 -5.07 37.30 20.51
CA TRP A 304 -6.09 36.25 20.66
C TRP A 304 -6.22 35.75 22.09
#